data_ca4c02f398958086bf821c262de81e8e
#
_entry.id   ca4c02f398958086bf821c262de81e8e
#
_cell.length_a   1.000
_cell.length_b   1.000
_cell.length_c   1.000
_cell.angle_alpha   90.00
_cell.angle_beta   90.00
_cell.angle_gamma   90.00
#
_symmetry.space_group_name_H-M   'P 1'
#
loop_
_entity.id
_entity.type
_entity.pdbx_description
1 polymer ?
#
loop_
_entity_poly.entity_id
_entity_poly.type
_entity_poly.pdbx_seq_one_letter_code
_entity_poly.pdbx_strand_id
1 'polypeptide(L)'
;MKNICKIFILSLSVCFLFGETKIGYIDSQIILTQYEDVRQVQVELEKEQKKLQAVYEKNFLSLDSLKSAYESRSMIMSEQKQQEMIELITNKEKEMQEWQLKYFGPEGELYKMQNELMAPILRTIDKAINSIGTAKGYNYIFDAASGGIVYALDAHNITQDVLDELKKINTPETDLDEKK
;
A
#
# COMPACT_ATOMS: atom_id res chain seq x y z
N MET A 1 50.45 -22.97 -42.61
CA MET A 1 50.09 -21.59 -42.22
C MET A 1 48.57 -21.25 -42.40
N LYS A 2 47.88 -21.74 -43.44
CA LYS A 2 46.41 -21.45 -43.66
C LYS A 2 45.50 -22.05 -42.58
N ASN A 3 45.84 -23.16 -41.93
CA ASN A 3 45.00 -23.81 -40.91
C ASN A 3 45.12 -23.19 -39.54
N ILE A 4 46.28 -22.58 -39.21
CA ILE A 4 46.52 -21.89 -37.92
C ILE A 4 45.72 -20.60 -37.87
N CYS A 5 45.58 -19.90 -39.00
CA CYS A 5 44.80 -18.68 -39.09
C CYS A 5 43.28 -18.94 -38.95
N LYS A 6 42.77 -20.09 -39.42
CA LYS A 6 41.37 -20.50 -39.23
C LYS A 6 41.04 -20.86 -37.79
N ILE A 7 41.97 -21.49 -37.06
CA ILE A 7 41.80 -21.82 -35.65
C ILE A 7 41.83 -20.54 -34.79
N PHE A 8 42.64 -19.55 -35.13
CA PHE A 8 42.72 -18.27 -34.43
C PHE A 8 41.46 -17.43 -34.61
N ILE A 9 40.87 -17.45 -35.78
CA ILE A 9 39.56 -16.76 -36.09
C ILE A 9 38.40 -17.45 -35.37
N LEU A 10 38.42 -18.78 -35.26
CA LEU A 10 37.38 -19.53 -34.53
C LEU A 10 37.46 -19.32 -33.01
N SER A 11 38.69 -19.20 -32.46
CA SER A 11 38.90 -18.89 -31.02
C SER A 11 38.45 -17.48 -30.61
N LEU A 12 38.55 -16.50 -31.52
CA LEU A 12 38.18 -15.14 -31.29
C LEU A 12 36.62 -14.98 -31.32
N SER A 13 35.91 -15.87 -32.00
CA SER A 13 34.44 -15.84 -32.11
C SER A 13 33.73 -16.34 -30.85
N VAL A 14 34.40 -17.07 -29.93
CA VAL A 14 33.80 -17.62 -28.71
C VAL A 14 33.75 -16.59 -27.56
N CYS A 15 34.52 -15.51 -27.61
CA CYS A 15 34.57 -14.50 -26.55
C CYS A 15 33.37 -13.54 -26.52
N PHE A 16 32.46 -13.58 -27.50
CA PHE A 16 31.32 -12.64 -27.57
C PHE A 16 30.00 -13.18 -27.00
N LEU A 17 29.98 -14.38 -26.37
CA LEU A 17 28.74 -14.99 -25.88
C LEU A 17 28.45 -14.80 -24.39
N PHE A 18 29.27 -14.04 -23.67
CA PHE A 18 28.91 -13.63 -22.31
C PHE A 18 28.02 -12.39 -22.39
N GLY A 19 26.71 -12.59 -22.50
CA GLY A 19 25.77 -11.53 -22.32
C GLY A 19 25.98 -10.88 -20.95
N GLU A 20 26.29 -9.60 -20.91
CA GLU A 20 26.44 -8.86 -19.66
C GLU A 20 25.09 -8.84 -18.91
N THR A 21 25.08 -9.35 -17.68
CA THR A 21 23.88 -9.34 -16.85
C THR A 21 23.56 -7.90 -16.44
N LYS A 22 22.47 -7.38 -16.95
CA LYS A 22 22.02 -6.01 -16.66
C LYS A 22 21.17 -6.00 -15.39
N ILE A 23 21.64 -5.29 -14.39
CA ILE A 23 20.96 -5.14 -13.09
C ILE A 23 20.53 -3.69 -12.92
N GLY A 24 19.28 -3.50 -12.48
CA GLY A 24 18.74 -2.20 -12.09
C GLY A 24 18.15 -2.24 -10.69
N TYR A 25 17.77 -1.10 -10.17
CA TYR A 25 17.03 -1.01 -8.91
C TYR A 25 15.96 0.08 -8.97
N ILE A 26 14.97 -0.11 -8.12
CA ILE A 26 13.92 0.86 -7.82
C ILE A 26 13.94 1.19 -6.34
N ASP A 27 13.33 2.29 -5.97
CA ASP A 27 12.92 2.60 -4.60
C ASP A 27 11.40 2.57 -4.54
N SER A 28 10.86 1.47 -3.99
CA SER A 28 9.42 1.28 -3.89
C SER A 28 8.75 2.30 -2.97
N GLN A 29 9.46 2.83 -1.97
CA GLN A 29 8.93 3.84 -1.08
C GLN A 29 8.72 5.17 -1.81
N ILE A 30 9.65 5.54 -2.69
CA ILE A 30 9.50 6.73 -3.56
C ILE A 30 8.31 6.53 -4.50
N ILE A 31 8.19 5.35 -5.14
CA ILE A 31 7.06 5.04 -6.02
C ILE A 31 5.74 5.18 -5.27
N LEU A 32 5.59 4.53 -4.11
CA LEU A 32 4.36 4.58 -3.31
C LEU A 32 4.03 5.99 -2.81
N THR A 33 5.05 6.82 -2.55
CA THR A 33 4.83 8.21 -2.09
C THR A 33 4.41 9.13 -3.23
N GLN A 34 4.92 8.91 -4.45
CA GLN A 34 4.71 9.81 -5.59
C GLN A 34 3.57 9.36 -6.52
N TYR A 35 3.13 8.11 -6.44
CA TYR A 35 2.08 7.60 -7.29
C TYR A 35 0.70 8.10 -6.84
N GLU A 36 0.00 8.81 -7.74
CA GLU A 36 -1.25 9.50 -7.44
C GLU A 36 -2.34 8.57 -6.92
N ASP A 37 -2.45 7.35 -7.46
CA ASP A 37 -3.49 6.39 -7.05
C ASP A 37 -3.30 5.95 -5.59
N VAL A 38 -2.05 5.83 -5.12
CA VAL A 38 -1.75 5.55 -3.70
C VAL A 38 -2.25 6.70 -2.82
N ARG A 39 -2.02 7.94 -3.28
CA ARG A 39 -2.48 9.14 -2.55
C ARG A 39 -4.01 9.20 -2.46
N GLN A 40 -4.71 8.83 -3.52
CA GLN A 40 -6.18 8.75 -3.52
C GLN A 40 -6.69 7.73 -2.52
N VAL A 41 -6.06 6.55 -2.46
CA VAL A 41 -6.39 5.52 -1.45
C VAL A 41 -6.16 6.04 -0.03
N GLN A 42 -5.06 6.76 0.22
CA GLN A 42 -4.81 7.35 1.54
C GLN A 42 -5.90 8.34 1.95
N VAL A 43 -6.33 9.20 1.02
CA VAL A 43 -7.43 10.16 1.26
C VAL A 43 -8.75 9.44 1.56
N GLU A 44 -9.05 8.35 0.84
CA GLU A 44 -10.27 7.57 1.07
C GLU A 44 -10.25 6.88 2.43
N LEU A 45 -9.12 6.28 2.80
CA LEU A 45 -8.94 5.66 4.12
C LEU A 45 -9.05 6.67 5.26
N GLU A 46 -8.42 7.84 5.12
CA GLU A 46 -8.54 8.91 6.12
C GLU A 46 -9.98 9.39 6.30
N LYS A 47 -10.72 9.50 5.20
CA LYS A 47 -12.14 9.88 5.23
C LYS A 47 -12.97 8.85 5.99
N GLU A 48 -12.77 7.57 5.70
CA GLU A 48 -13.50 6.50 6.40
C GLU A 48 -13.09 6.41 7.87
N GLN A 49 -11.79 6.54 8.17
CA GLN A 49 -11.30 6.59 9.55
C GLN A 49 -11.94 7.73 10.36
N LYS A 50 -12.01 8.94 9.80
CA LYS A 50 -12.66 10.09 10.46
C LYS A 50 -14.15 9.85 10.71
N LYS A 51 -14.83 9.23 9.74
CA LYS A 51 -16.25 8.87 9.87
C LYS A 51 -16.47 7.86 11.00
N LEU A 52 -15.65 6.80 11.03
CA LEU A 52 -15.71 5.79 12.09
C LEU A 52 -15.38 6.40 13.46
N GLN A 53 -14.38 7.27 13.52
CA GLN A 53 -14.03 7.96 14.76
C GLN A 53 -15.16 8.83 15.30
N ALA A 54 -15.88 9.54 14.44
CA ALA A 54 -17.04 10.33 14.85
C ALA A 54 -18.19 9.46 15.40
N VAL A 55 -18.40 8.27 14.82
CA VAL A 55 -19.37 7.28 15.33
C VAL A 55 -18.94 6.76 16.72
N TYR A 56 -17.66 6.42 16.86
CA TYR A 56 -17.12 5.98 18.16
C TYR A 56 -17.30 7.04 19.24
N GLU A 57 -16.92 8.28 18.96
CA GLU A 57 -17.03 9.41 19.90
C GLU A 57 -18.48 9.64 20.35
N LYS A 58 -19.43 9.61 19.39
CA LYS A 58 -20.86 9.72 19.72
C LYS A 58 -21.31 8.62 20.68
N ASN A 59 -20.89 7.38 20.45
CA ASN A 59 -21.24 6.25 21.31
C ASN A 59 -20.56 6.35 22.68
N PHE A 60 -19.31 6.82 22.70
CA PHE A 60 -18.56 7.08 23.94
C PHE A 60 -19.26 8.12 24.81
N LEU A 61 -19.64 9.27 24.25
CA LEU A 61 -20.39 10.32 24.97
C LEU A 61 -21.75 9.81 25.49
N SER A 62 -22.42 8.95 24.72
CA SER A 62 -23.67 8.32 25.18
C SER A 62 -23.44 7.40 26.39
N LEU A 63 -22.37 6.59 26.37
CA LEU A 63 -21.99 5.71 27.47
C LEU A 63 -21.59 6.52 28.71
N ASP A 64 -20.80 7.57 28.55
CA ASP A 64 -20.36 8.48 29.61
C ASP A 64 -21.57 9.14 30.29
N SER A 65 -22.52 9.61 29.49
CA SER A 65 -23.78 10.16 30.01
C SER A 65 -24.59 9.14 30.84
N LEU A 66 -24.64 7.87 30.39
CA LEU A 66 -25.32 6.80 31.14
C LEU A 66 -24.61 6.51 32.48
N LYS A 67 -23.28 6.46 32.49
CA LYS A 67 -22.49 6.28 33.70
C LYS A 67 -22.68 7.41 34.68
N SER A 68 -22.59 8.64 34.20
CA SER A 68 -22.81 9.85 35.04
C SER A 68 -24.23 9.90 35.60
N ALA A 69 -25.24 9.50 34.82
CA ALA A 69 -26.62 9.43 35.31
C ALA A 69 -26.80 8.34 36.36
N TYR A 70 -26.13 7.20 36.25
CA TYR A 70 -26.13 6.15 37.24
C TYR A 70 -25.42 6.61 38.54
N GLU A 71 -24.24 7.16 38.43
CA GLU A 71 -23.45 7.65 39.61
C GLU A 71 -24.23 8.69 40.42
N SER A 72 -24.86 9.63 39.74
CA SER A 72 -25.60 10.73 40.41
C SER A 72 -26.92 10.30 41.03
N ARG A 73 -27.54 9.20 40.63
CA ARG A 73 -28.88 8.79 41.03
C ARG A 73 -28.97 7.42 41.70
N SER A 74 -27.90 6.63 41.70
CA SER A 74 -27.90 5.24 42.18
C SER A 74 -28.44 5.11 43.60
N MET A 75 -28.08 6.04 44.50
CA MET A 75 -28.54 6.00 45.91
C MET A 75 -30.05 6.20 46.13
N ILE A 76 -30.75 6.77 45.14
CA ILE A 76 -32.19 7.00 45.19
C ILE A 76 -33.00 6.10 44.29
N MET A 77 -32.33 5.21 43.55
CA MET A 77 -32.95 4.21 42.67
C MET A 77 -33.35 2.95 43.47
N SER A 78 -34.41 2.26 43.04
CA SER A 78 -34.70 0.92 43.50
C SER A 78 -33.61 -0.08 43.05
N GLU A 79 -33.41 -1.18 43.79
CA GLU A 79 -32.42 -2.23 43.42
C GLU A 79 -32.64 -2.75 42.00
N GLN A 80 -33.89 -2.98 41.61
CA GLN A 80 -34.23 -3.40 40.25
C GLN A 80 -33.74 -2.37 39.21
N LYS A 81 -33.96 -1.07 39.49
CA LYS A 81 -33.54 -0.01 38.53
C LYS A 81 -32.04 0.16 38.47
N GLN A 82 -31.32 -0.03 39.59
CA GLN A 82 -29.85 -0.07 39.60
C GLN A 82 -29.34 -1.20 38.72
N GLN A 83 -29.93 -2.40 38.84
CA GLN A 83 -29.53 -3.59 38.09
C GLN A 83 -29.75 -3.41 36.59
N GLU A 84 -30.91 -2.88 36.17
CA GLU A 84 -31.20 -2.53 34.78
C GLU A 84 -30.17 -1.55 34.20
N MET A 85 -29.79 -0.53 34.95
CA MET A 85 -28.80 0.46 34.52
C MET A 85 -27.38 -0.13 34.39
N ILE A 86 -26.98 -0.97 35.36
CA ILE A 86 -25.68 -1.67 35.28
C ILE A 86 -25.61 -2.57 34.08
N GLU A 87 -26.67 -3.33 33.81
CA GLU A 87 -26.74 -4.21 32.65
C GLU A 87 -26.67 -3.41 31.33
N LEU A 88 -27.40 -2.29 31.26
CA LEU A 88 -27.38 -1.40 30.09
C LEU A 88 -25.97 -0.83 29.84
N ILE A 89 -25.27 -0.36 30.90
CA ILE A 89 -23.92 0.16 30.82
C ILE A 89 -22.95 -0.92 30.36
N THR A 90 -23.01 -2.11 30.98
CA THR A 90 -22.13 -3.24 30.67
C THR A 90 -22.30 -3.69 29.21
N ASN A 91 -23.56 -3.81 28.75
CA ASN A 91 -23.85 -4.17 27.37
C ASN A 91 -23.31 -3.11 26.39
N LYS A 92 -23.45 -1.83 26.73
CA LYS A 92 -22.95 -0.73 25.90
C LYS A 92 -21.41 -0.69 25.83
N GLU A 93 -20.74 -0.97 26.94
CA GLU A 93 -19.28 -1.12 26.99
C GLU A 93 -18.81 -2.27 26.08
N LYS A 94 -19.46 -3.41 26.18
CA LYS A 94 -19.17 -4.58 25.36
C LYS A 94 -19.37 -4.31 23.87
N GLU A 95 -20.50 -3.68 23.50
CA GLU A 95 -20.76 -3.26 22.12
C GLU A 95 -19.66 -2.34 21.58
N MET A 96 -19.19 -1.39 22.41
CA MET A 96 -18.11 -0.48 22.00
C MET A 96 -16.76 -1.21 21.81
N GLN A 97 -16.42 -2.16 22.68
CA GLN A 97 -15.21 -2.97 22.52
C GLN A 97 -15.26 -3.83 21.25
N GLU A 98 -16.40 -4.51 21.01
CA GLU A 98 -16.61 -5.31 19.80
C GLU A 98 -16.54 -4.44 18.56
N TRP A 99 -17.14 -3.24 18.60
CA TRP A 99 -17.08 -2.27 17.51
C TRP A 99 -15.64 -1.82 17.22
N GLN A 100 -14.87 -1.50 18.28
CA GLN A 100 -13.47 -1.09 18.13
C GLN A 100 -12.62 -2.20 17.51
N LEU A 101 -12.77 -3.45 17.96
CA LEU A 101 -12.07 -4.60 17.38
C LEU A 101 -12.47 -4.82 15.92
N LYS A 102 -13.76 -4.72 15.63
CA LYS A 102 -14.28 -4.91 14.27
C LYS A 102 -13.70 -3.91 13.26
N TYR A 103 -13.59 -2.65 13.62
CA TYR A 103 -13.17 -1.62 12.66
C TYR A 103 -11.68 -1.28 12.73
N PHE A 104 -11.10 -1.25 13.93
CA PHE A 104 -9.72 -0.84 14.17
C PHE A 104 -8.79 -1.96 14.66
N GLY A 105 -9.29 -3.17 14.81
CA GLY A 105 -8.46 -4.32 15.19
C GLY A 105 -7.43 -4.70 14.13
N PRO A 106 -6.48 -5.60 14.44
CA PRO A 106 -5.40 -6.00 13.53
C PRO A 106 -5.89 -6.56 12.18
N GLU A 107 -7.08 -7.18 12.14
CA GLU A 107 -7.76 -7.67 10.93
C GLU A 107 -9.13 -6.98 10.76
N GLY A 108 -9.24 -5.75 11.26
CA GLY A 108 -10.47 -4.97 11.21
C GLY A 108 -10.83 -4.50 9.80
N GLU A 109 -12.03 -3.93 9.68
CA GLU A 109 -12.58 -3.50 8.39
C GLU A 109 -11.71 -2.43 7.70
N LEU A 110 -11.06 -1.51 8.46
CA LEU A 110 -10.13 -0.54 7.87
C LEU A 110 -8.89 -1.19 7.26
N TYR A 111 -8.35 -2.22 7.92
CA TYR A 111 -7.21 -2.97 7.38
C TYR A 111 -7.59 -3.73 6.11
N LYS A 112 -8.75 -4.37 6.09
CA LYS A 112 -9.27 -5.05 4.90
C LYS A 112 -9.48 -4.08 3.75
N MET A 113 -10.13 -2.95 4.01
CA MET A 113 -10.33 -1.89 3.03
C MET A 113 -9.01 -1.39 2.45
N GLN A 114 -8.00 -1.15 3.29
CA GLN A 114 -6.67 -0.76 2.83
C GLN A 114 -6.07 -1.80 1.87
N ASN A 115 -6.11 -3.09 2.23
CA ASN A 115 -5.59 -4.16 1.40
C ASN A 115 -6.35 -4.27 0.06
N GLU A 116 -7.67 -4.17 0.09
CA GLU A 116 -8.52 -4.23 -1.10
C GLU A 116 -8.24 -3.07 -2.07
N LEU A 117 -8.08 -1.86 -1.55
CA LEU A 117 -7.77 -0.68 -2.36
C LEU A 117 -6.33 -0.68 -2.88
N MET A 118 -5.37 -1.15 -2.07
CA MET A 118 -3.96 -1.20 -2.47
C MET A 118 -3.64 -2.35 -3.44
N ALA A 119 -4.35 -3.46 -3.37
CA ALA A 119 -4.04 -4.63 -4.20
C ALA A 119 -4.04 -4.36 -5.72
N PRO A 120 -5.00 -3.65 -6.31
CA PRO A 120 -4.94 -3.30 -7.74
C PRO A 120 -3.78 -2.35 -8.06
N ILE A 121 -3.46 -1.40 -7.17
CA ILE A 121 -2.37 -0.45 -7.34
C ILE A 121 -1.01 -1.16 -7.38
N LEU A 122 -0.77 -2.07 -6.43
CA LEU A 122 0.46 -2.88 -6.41
C LEU A 122 0.61 -3.70 -7.69
N ARG A 123 -0.48 -4.30 -8.20
CA ARG A 123 -0.43 -5.00 -9.49
C ARG A 123 -0.11 -4.09 -10.67
N THR A 124 -0.55 -2.84 -10.64
CA THR A 124 -0.22 -1.86 -11.68
C THR A 124 1.25 -1.45 -11.61
N ILE A 125 1.78 -1.26 -10.39
CA ILE A 125 3.21 -1.00 -10.17
C ILE A 125 4.06 -2.17 -10.69
N ASP A 126 3.70 -3.41 -10.37
CA ASP A 126 4.39 -4.59 -10.87
C ASP A 126 4.39 -4.67 -12.40
N LYS A 127 3.27 -4.34 -13.03
CA LYS A 127 3.18 -4.28 -14.49
C LYS A 127 4.12 -3.22 -15.08
N ALA A 128 4.18 -2.04 -14.49
CA ALA A 128 5.07 -0.97 -14.92
C ALA A 128 6.56 -1.38 -14.78
N ILE A 129 6.93 -2.00 -13.65
CA ILE A 129 8.29 -2.53 -13.43
C ILE A 129 8.64 -3.57 -14.50
N ASN A 130 7.74 -4.51 -14.78
CA ASN A 130 7.96 -5.55 -15.79
C ASN A 130 8.05 -4.96 -17.21
N SER A 131 7.21 -3.97 -17.54
CA SER A 131 7.27 -3.24 -18.82
C SER A 131 8.63 -2.59 -19.02
N ILE A 132 9.10 -1.81 -18.06
CA ILE A 132 10.40 -1.14 -18.11
C ILE A 132 11.55 -2.15 -18.10
N GLY A 133 11.47 -3.19 -17.26
CA GLY A 133 12.47 -4.26 -17.20
C GLY A 133 12.68 -4.92 -18.57
N THR A 134 11.59 -5.30 -19.21
CA THR A 134 11.59 -5.94 -20.52
C THR A 134 12.08 -4.97 -21.60
N ALA A 135 11.53 -3.76 -21.66
CA ALA A 135 11.85 -2.78 -22.70
C ALA A 135 13.32 -2.34 -22.65
N LYS A 136 13.90 -2.25 -21.48
CA LYS A 136 15.31 -1.85 -21.27
C LYS A 136 16.28 -3.03 -21.15
N GLY A 137 15.80 -4.28 -21.22
CA GLY A 137 16.61 -5.49 -21.19
C GLY A 137 17.29 -5.75 -19.84
N TYR A 138 16.64 -5.43 -18.72
CA TYR A 138 17.12 -5.80 -17.40
C TYR A 138 16.89 -7.29 -17.11
N ASN A 139 17.92 -7.95 -16.55
CA ASN A 139 17.81 -9.33 -16.09
C ASN A 139 17.28 -9.40 -14.65
N TYR A 140 17.62 -8.40 -13.84
CA TYR A 140 17.17 -8.28 -12.44
C TYR A 140 16.88 -6.83 -12.11
N ILE A 141 15.82 -6.62 -11.33
CA ILE A 141 15.49 -5.33 -10.72
C ILE A 141 15.29 -5.59 -9.23
N PHE A 142 16.06 -4.89 -8.41
CA PHE A 142 16.00 -4.99 -6.96
C PHE A 142 15.25 -3.80 -6.37
N ASP A 143 14.66 -4.00 -5.19
CA ASP A 143 14.06 -2.91 -4.44
C ASP A 143 15.03 -2.40 -3.37
N ALA A 144 15.46 -1.14 -3.49
CA ALA A 144 16.37 -0.52 -2.53
C ALA A 144 15.69 -0.27 -1.17
N ALA A 145 14.37 -0.04 -1.15
CA ALA A 145 13.62 0.17 0.08
C ALA A 145 13.58 -1.09 0.97
N SER A 146 13.79 -2.28 0.40
CA SER A 146 13.84 -3.54 1.15
C SER A 146 15.11 -3.72 2.01
N GLY A 147 16.09 -2.79 1.92
CA GLY A 147 17.32 -2.82 2.69
C GLY A 147 18.40 -3.80 2.18
N GLY A 148 18.16 -4.47 1.06
CA GLY A 148 19.14 -5.43 0.47
C GLY A 148 20.25 -4.76 -0.34
N ILE A 149 20.09 -3.48 -0.74
CA ILE A 149 21.06 -2.72 -1.51
C ILE A 149 21.78 -1.73 -0.58
N VAL A 150 23.07 -1.96 -0.35
CA VAL A 150 23.90 -1.08 0.49
C VAL A 150 24.58 0.02 -0.33
N TYR A 151 24.87 -0.28 -1.61
CA TYR A 151 25.49 0.65 -2.56
C TYR A 151 25.06 0.32 -3.98
N ALA A 152 24.70 1.33 -4.74
CA ALA A 152 24.44 1.25 -6.18
C ALA A 152 24.77 2.59 -6.85
N LEU A 153 25.09 2.55 -8.14
CA LEU A 153 25.25 3.77 -8.94
C LEU A 153 23.88 4.29 -9.38
N ASP A 154 23.70 5.61 -9.38
CA ASP A 154 22.45 6.24 -9.83
C ASP A 154 22.07 5.90 -11.28
N ALA A 155 23.06 5.59 -12.11
CA ALA A 155 22.84 5.13 -13.49
C ALA A 155 22.01 3.83 -13.59
N HIS A 156 21.90 3.06 -12.52
CA HIS A 156 21.10 1.83 -12.43
C HIS A 156 19.74 2.05 -11.76
N ASN A 157 19.45 3.27 -11.31
CA ASN A 157 18.17 3.64 -10.72
C ASN A 157 17.12 3.86 -11.82
N ILE A 158 16.08 3.02 -11.82
CA ILE A 158 14.98 3.12 -12.77
C ILE A 158 13.66 3.54 -12.12
N THR A 159 13.70 4.06 -10.90
CA THR A 159 12.50 4.50 -10.15
C THR A 159 11.70 5.52 -10.96
N GLN A 160 12.39 6.51 -11.57
CA GLN A 160 11.73 7.54 -12.36
C GLN A 160 11.11 6.97 -13.65
N ASP A 161 11.78 6.02 -14.31
CA ASP A 161 11.23 5.35 -15.49
C ASP A 161 9.91 4.63 -15.18
N VAL A 162 9.86 3.94 -14.00
CA VAL A 162 8.64 3.26 -13.53
C VAL A 162 7.54 4.27 -13.22
N LEU A 163 7.85 5.39 -12.57
CA LEU A 163 6.88 6.46 -12.31
C LEU A 163 6.32 7.06 -13.61
N ASP A 164 7.17 7.25 -14.61
CA ASP A 164 6.74 7.80 -15.90
C ASP A 164 5.88 6.78 -16.69
N GLU A 165 6.15 5.49 -16.54
CA GLU A 165 5.32 4.43 -17.13
C GLU A 165 3.95 4.36 -16.43
N LEU A 166 3.89 4.49 -15.10
CA LEU A 166 2.66 4.56 -14.33
C LEU A 166 1.77 5.73 -14.75
N LYS A 167 2.36 6.91 -15.05
CA LYS A 167 1.63 8.06 -15.57
C LYS A 167 0.97 7.76 -16.92
N LYS A 168 1.66 7.04 -17.82
CA LYS A 168 1.10 6.64 -19.13
C LYS A 168 -0.07 5.68 -18.97
N ILE A 169 0.04 4.70 -18.05
CA ILE A 169 -1.04 3.74 -17.79
C ILE A 169 -2.31 4.45 -17.32
N ASN A 170 -2.18 5.50 -16.52
CA ASN A 170 -3.29 6.27 -15.96
C ASN A 170 -3.84 7.35 -16.90
N THR A 171 -3.12 7.68 -17.99
CA THR A 171 -3.60 8.63 -18.99
C THR A 171 -4.31 7.82 -20.10
N PRO A 172 -5.64 7.92 -20.26
CA PRO A 172 -6.31 7.26 -21.40
C PRO A 172 -5.73 7.82 -22.71
N GLU A 173 -5.46 6.94 -23.68
CA GLU A 173 -4.93 7.29 -25.03
C GLU A 173 -5.83 8.23 -25.88
N THR A 174 -6.82 8.90 -25.26
CA THR A 174 -7.86 9.65 -25.98
C THR A 174 -7.46 11.05 -26.42
N ASP A 175 -6.28 11.58 -26.02
CA ASP A 175 -5.94 12.98 -26.31
C ASP A 175 -4.86 13.19 -27.41
N LEU A 176 -4.43 12.15 -28.12
CA LEU A 176 -3.39 12.31 -29.14
C LEU A 176 -3.90 12.38 -30.59
N ASP A 177 -5.20 12.15 -30.86
CA ASP A 177 -5.74 12.13 -32.23
C ASP A 177 -6.54 13.39 -32.63
N GLU A 178 -6.70 14.39 -31.78
CA GLU A 178 -7.43 15.63 -32.13
C GLU A 178 -6.55 16.83 -32.52
N LYS A 179 -5.25 16.61 -32.79
CA LYS A 179 -4.38 17.68 -33.37
C LYS A 179 -3.67 17.21 -34.63
N LYS A 180 -4.44 16.92 -35.65
CA LYS A 180 -3.94 16.97 -37.06
C LYS A 180 -4.92 17.68 -37.94
#